data_4616b55bc812dcd46290c81681faa46a
#
_entry.id   4616b55bc812dcd46290c81681faa46a
#
_cell.length_a   1.000
_cell.length_b   1.000
_cell.length_c   1.000
_cell.angle_alpha   90.00
_cell.angle_beta   90.00
_cell.angle_gamma   90.00
#
_symmetry.space_group_name_H-M   'P 1'
#
loop_
_entity.id
_entity.type
_entity.pdbx_description
1 polymer ?
#
loop_
_entity_poly.entity_id
_entity_poly.type
_entity_poly.pdbx_seq_one_letter_code
_entity_poly.pdbx_strand_id
1 'polypeptide(L)'
;TKIHGDQVVRGMMLDNGRDLTLDGVFIELGAKGVADLAMEVNIFPDENGYIAVNRHCATDTPGVFACGDVTGLPWQLAKAVGEGCVAGLSAAAYVKKEKE
;
A
#
# COMPACT_ATOMS: atom_id res chain seq x y z
N THR A 1 -22.34 -13.74 -6.52
CA THR A 1 -22.24 -13.70 -5.04
C THR A 1 -23.13 -12.62 -4.47
N LYS A 2 -23.93 -12.94 -3.44
CA LYS A 2 -24.86 -12.00 -2.80
C LYS A 2 -24.80 -12.19 -1.28
N ILE A 3 -24.48 -11.10 -0.57
CA ILE A 3 -24.57 -11.03 0.89
C ILE A 3 -26.03 -10.79 1.27
N HIS A 4 -26.55 -11.51 2.26
CA HIS A 4 -27.92 -11.39 2.72
C HIS A 4 -28.03 -11.29 4.24
N GLY A 5 -29.15 -10.79 4.71
CA GLY A 5 -29.50 -10.43 6.08
C GLY A 5 -30.39 -9.21 6.04
N ASP A 6 -30.93 -8.80 7.17
CA ASP A 6 -31.71 -7.57 7.31
C ASP A 6 -30.92 -6.48 8.07
N GLN A 7 -30.90 -6.49 9.41
CA GLN A 7 -30.13 -5.54 10.20
C GLN A 7 -28.68 -5.98 10.44
N VAL A 8 -28.42 -7.27 10.31
CA VAL A 8 -27.07 -7.86 10.43
C VAL A 8 -26.86 -8.86 9.31
N VAL A 9 -25.61 -9.13 8.97
CA VAL A 9 -25.25 -10.18 8.01
C VAL A 9 -25.68 -11.53 8.60
N ARG A 10 -26.35 -12.35 7.76
CA ARG A 10 -26.78 -13.71 8.10
C ARG A 10 -26.08 -14.76 7.25
N GLY A 11 -25.62 -14.37 6.08
CA GLY A 11 -24.95 -15.30 5.20
C GLY A 11 -24.55 -14.68 3.87
N MET A 12 -24.01 -15.54 3.02
CA MET A 12 -23.58 -15.19 1.69
C MET A 12 -23.89 -16.33 0.72
N MET A 13 -24.66 -16.03 -0.32
CA MET A 13 -24.89 -16.92 -1.45
C MET A 13 -23.73 -16.81 -2.43
N LEU A 14 -23.07 -17.92 -2.70
CA LEU A 14 -22.02 -18.01 -3.71
C LEU A 14 -22.63 -18.23 -5.11
N ASP A 15 -21.86 -17.93 -6.14
CA ASP A 15 -22.24 -18.12 -7.55
C ASP A 15 -22.47 -19.60 -7.94
N ASN A 16 -21.87 -20.53 -7.21
CA ASN A 16 -22.12 -21.97 -7.36
C ASN A 16 -23.37 -22.47 -6.63
N GLY A 17 -24.21 -21.57 -6.10
CA GLY A 17 -25.46 -21.90 -5.41
C GLY A 17 -25.31 -22.33 -3.95
N ARG A 18 -24.09 -22.34 -3.39
CA ARG A 18 -23.90 -22.63 -1.95
C ARG A 18 -24.24 -21.41 -1.12
N ASP A 19 -25.03 -21.62 -0.08
CA ASP A 19 -25.30 -20.60 0.93
C ASP A 19 -24.44 -20.86 2.18
N LEU A 20 -23.69 -19.84 2.59
CA LEU A 20 -22.83 -19.87 3.77
C LEU A 20 -23.48 -19.05 4.88
N THR A 21 -23.70 -19.65 6.04
CA THR A 21 -24.10 -18.92 7.25
C THR A 21 -22.88 -18.20 7.82
N LEU A 22 -22.96 -16.87 7.97
CA LEU A 22 -21.87 -16.00 8.39
C LEU A 22 -22.41 -14.91 9.32
N ASP A 23 -21.61 -14.50 10.30
CA ASP A 23 -21.90 -13.38 11.18
C ASP A 23 -21.35 -12.06 10.65
N GLY A 24 -20.48 -12.11 9.63
CA GLY A 24 -19.89 -10.94 8.98
C GLY A 24 -19.10 -11.33 7.74
N VAL A 25 -18.82 -10.36 6.89
CA VAL A 25 -17.98 -10.49 5.69
C VAL A 25 -16.95 -9.38 5.69
N PHE A 26 -15.68 -9.77 5.66
CA PHE A 26 -14.58 -8.85 5.43
C PHE A 26 -14.26 -8.83 3.93
N ILE A 27 -14.30 -7.64 3.32
CA ILE A 27 -14.08 -7.49 1.88
C ILE A 27 -12.70 -6.87 1.66
N GLU A 28 -11.79 -7.65 1.06
CA GLU A 28 -10.46 -7.23 0.65
C GLU A 28 -10.27 -7.56 -0.83
N LEU A 29 -10.66 -6.63 -1.69
CA LEU A 29 -10.59 -6.77 -3.15
C LEU A 29 -9.36 -6.10 -3.75
N GLY A 30 -8.40 -5.71 -2.92
CA GLY A 30 -7.24 -4.92 -3.29
C GLY A 30 -7.54 -3.42 -3.36
N ALA A 31 -6.50 -2.63 -3.43
CA ALA A 31 -6.56 -1.19 -3.64
C ALA A 31 -5.90 -0.83 -4.98
N LYS A 32 -6.25 0.31 -5.55
CA LYS A 32 -5.40 0.92 -6.58
C LYS A 32 -4.06 1.20 -5.94
N GLY A 33 -3.00 0.65 -6.51
CA GLY A 33 -1.66 0.78 -5.98
C GLY A 33 -1.24 2.26 -5.91
N VAL A 34 -0.49 2.61 -4.87
CA VAL A 34 0.17 3.92 -4.76
C VAL A 34 1.08 4.19 -5.96
N ALA A 35 1.47 3.13 -6.69
CA ALA A 35 2.22 3.19 -7.92
C ALA A 35 1.59 4.09 -9.00
N ASP A 36 0.25 4.12 -9.12
CA ASP A 36 -0.43 5.00 -10.07
C ASP A 36 -0.23 6.49 -9.70
N LEU A 37 -0.23 6.79 -8.40
CA LEU A 37 0.03 8.14 -7.91
C LEU A 37 1.51 8.55 -8.10
N ALA A 38 2.42 7.60 -8.03
CA ALA A 38 3.85 7.83 -8.20
C ALA A 38 4.20 8.33 -9.62
N MET A 39 3.45 7.89 -10.63
CA MET A 39 3.64 8.34 -12.02
C MET A 39 3.37 9.84 -12.21
N GLU A 40 2.50 10.43 -11.40
CA GLU A 40 2.23 11.88 -11.43
C GLU A 40 3.44 12.73 -11.00
N VAL A 41 4.37 12.13 -10.26
CA VAL A 41 5.62 12.75 -9.83
C VAL A 41 6.85 12.17 -10.53
N ASN A 42 6.66 11.60 -11.72
CA ASN A 42 7.69 10.99 -12.58
C ASN A 42 8.45 9.83 -11.93
N ILE A 43 7.77 9.05 -11.09
CA ILE A 43 8.30 7.81 -10.55
C ILE A 43 7.60 6.66 -11.24
N PHE A 44 8.38 5.80 -11.88
CA PHE A 44 7.87 4.65 -12.63
C PHE A 44 8.20 3.38 -11.85
N PRO A 45 7.15 2.64 -11.43
CA PRO A 45 7.35 1.34 -10.81
C PRO A 45 8.05 0.36 -11.75
N ASP A 46 8.74 -0.62 -11.18
CA ASP A 46 9.32 -1.73 -11.93
C ASP A 46 8.24 -2.68 -12.49
N GLU A 47 8.66 -3.75 -13.16
CA GLU A 47 7.78 -4.77 -13.75
C GLU A 47 6.89 -5.49 -12.73
N ASN A 48 7.24 -5.45 -11.45
CA ASN A 48 6.47 -6.00 -10.35
C ASN A 48 5.56 -4.98 -9.66
N GLY A 49 5.58 -3.72 -10.12
CA GLY A 49 4.82 -2.62 -9.55
C GLY A 49 5.47 -1.99 -8.31
N TYR A 50 6.76 -2.21 -8.06
CA TYR A 50 7.48 -1.65 -6.92
C TYR A 50 8.25 -0.38 -7.30
N ILE A 51 8.33 0.54 -6.35
CA ILE A 51 9.14 1.74 -6.47
C ILE A 51 10.55 1.45 -5.95
N ALA A 52 11.54 1.59 -6.82
CA ALA A 52 12.94 1.45 -6.44
C ALA A 52 13.38 2.58 -5.50
N VAL A 53 14.02 2.22 -4.40
CA VAL A 53 14.57 3.16 -3.42
C VAL A 53 15.97 2.74 -2.98
N ASN A 54 16.74 3.71 -2.55
CA ASN A 54 18.02 3.44 -1.91
C ASN A 54 17.86 3.13 -0.42
N ARG A 55 18.98 2.91 0.29
CA ARG A 55 19.00 2.64 1.74
C ARG A 55 18.39 3.75 2.63
N HIS A 56 18.18 4.93 2.08
CA HIS A 56 17.56 6.08 2.74
C HIS A 56 16.11 6.28 2.34
N CYS A 57 15.51 5.28 1.68
CA CYS A 57 14.17 5.32 1.11
C CYS A 57 13.96 6.45 0.08
N ALA A 58 15.02 7.01 -0.46
CA ALA A 58 14.95 8.01 -1.52
C ALA A 58 14.78 7.33 -2.88
N THR A 59 13.89 7.87 -3.70
CA THR A 59 13.67 7.47 -5.09
C THR A 59 14.68 8.19 -6.01
N ASP A 60 14.63 7.91 -7.30
CA ASP A 60 15.43 8.63 -8.31
C ASP A 60 14.97 10.08 -8.51
N THR A 61 13.75 10.43 -8.07
CA THR A 61 13.23 11.80 -8.12
C THR A 61 13.63 12.56 -6.85
N PRO A 62 14.42 13.64 -6.95
CA PRO A 62 14.84 14.40 -5.78
C PRO A 62 13.67 14.90 -4.93
N GLY A 63 13.77 14.75 -3.62
CA GLY A 63 12.75 15.15 -2.67
C GLY A 63 11.58 14.19 -2.53
N VAL A 64 11.57 13.07 -3.26
CA VAL A 64 10.54 12.05 -3.16
C VAL A 64 11.09 10.78 -2.52
N PHE A 65 10.39 10.29 -1.52
CA PHE A 65 10.74 9.11 -0.75
C PHE A 65 9.59 8.11 -0.81
N ALA A 66 9.91 6.81 -0.82
CA ALA A 66 8.92 5.74 -0.77
C ALA A 66 9.30 4.71 0.30
N CYS A 67 8.30 4.15 0.96
CA CYS A 67 8.48 3.18 2.03
C CYS A 67 7.28 2.25 2.16
N GLY A 68 7.46 1.11 2.81
CA GLY A 68 6.42 0.11 3.03
C GLY A 68 6.25 -0.84 1.87
N ASP A 69 5.04 -1.35 1.68
CA ASP A 69 4.75 -2.40 0.70
C ASP A 69 5.08 -2.00 -0.74
N VAL A 70 4.97 -0.72 -1.05
CA VAL A 70 5.27 -0.18 -2.38
C VAL A 70 6.74 -0.33 -2.80
N THR A 71 7.66 -0.55 -1.86
CA THR A 71 9.09 -0.78 -2.13
C THR A 71 9.45 -2.26 -2.33
N GLY A 72 8.47 -3.16 -2.27
CA GLY A 72 8.65 -4.59 -2.49
C GLY A 72 8.51 -5.46 -1.25
N LEU A 73 8.83 -6.73 -1.40
CA LEU A 73 8.74 -7.73 -0.33
C LEU A 73 9.79 -7.51 0.79
N PRO A 74 9.50 -8.03 2.00
CA PRO A 74 8.26 -8.65 2.45
C PRO A 74 7.18 -7.62 2.81
N TRP A 75 5.93 -7.92 2.52
CA TRP A 75 4.80 -7.06 2.88
C TRP A 75 4.43 -7.29 4.35
N GLN A 76 5.18 -6.65 5.22
CA GLN A 76 5.07 -6.82 6.66
C GLN A 76 5.01 -5.47 7.36
N LEU A 77 4.19 -5.40 8.41
CA LEU A 77 4.03 -4.19 9.21
C LEU A 77 5.37 -3.69 9.77
N ALA A 78 6.21 -4.60 10.26
CA ALA A 78 7.52 -4.25 10.80
C ALA A 78 8.44 -3.58 9.78
N LYS A 79 8.42 -4.07 8.50
CA LYS A 79 9.15 -3.44 7.40
C LYS A 79 8.60 -2.04 7.11
N ALA A 80 7.28 -1.91 6.99
CA ALA A 80 6.63 -0.63 6.71
C ALA A 80 6.94 0.43 7.77
N VAL A 81 6.92 0.05 9.06
CA VAL A 81 7.28 0.94 10.17
C VAL A 81 8.75 1.33 10.12
N GLY A 82 9.66 0.35 9.91
CA GLY A 82 11.10 0.61 9.83
C GLY A 82 11.47 1.52 8.66
N GLU A 83 10.99 1.22 7.47
CA GLU A 83 11.20 2.06 6.29
C GLU A 83 10.55 3.44 6.44
N GLY A 84 9.36 3.53 7.05
CA GLY A 84 8.69 4.80 7.33
C GLY A 84 9.52 5.70 8.25
N CYS A 85 10.16 5.14 9.26
CA CYS A 85 11.11 5.86 10.10
C CYS A 85 12.30 6.41 9.28
N VAL A 86 12.92 5.56 8.46
CA VAL A 86 14.06 5.95 7.61
C VAL A 86 13.65 7.04 6.60
N ALA A 87 12.53 6.85 5.91
CA ALA A 87 12.00 7.80 4.93
C ALA A 87 11.71 9.17 5.57
N GLY A 88 11.05 9.17 6.73
CA GLY A 88 10.71 10.40 7.45
C GLY A 88 11.94 11.20 7.88
N LEU A 89 12.96 10.52 8.43
CA LEU A 89 14.22 11.18 8.81
C LEU A 89 14.99 11.70 7.58
N SER A 90 15.00 10.94 6.49
CA SER A 90 15.65 11.32 5.24
C SER A 90 14.97 12.53 4.60
N ALA A 91 13.65 12.56 4.57
CA ALA A 91 12.87 13.70 4.07
C ALA A 91 13.11 14.97 4.90
N ALA A 92 13.13 14.84 6.23
CA ALA A 92 13.43 15.96 7.12
C ALA A 92 14.85 16.53 6.88
N ALA A 93 15.84 15.65 6.70
CA ALA A 93 17.21 16.06 6.39
C ALA A 93 17.31 16.75 5.01
N TYR A 94 16.58 16.24 4.01
CA TYR A 94 16.50 16.83 2.68
C TYR A 94 15.97 18.28 2.74
N VAL A 95 14.82 18.48 3.39
CA VAL A 95 14.20 19.82 3.52
C VAL A 95 15.11 20.80 4.27
N LYS A 96 15.86 20.33 5.27
CA LYS A 96 16.79 21.17 6.00
C LYS A 96 17.93 21.65 5.10
N LYS A 97 18.51 20.75 4.30
CA LYS A 97 19.61 21.07 3.36
C LYS A 97 19.19 22.06 2.27
N GLU A 98 17.96 21.95 1.77
CA GLU A 98 17.44 22.86 0.74
C GLU A 98 17.19 24.30 1.26
N LYS A 99 17.18 24.49 2.59
CA LYS A 99 17.00 25.80 3.23
C LYS A 99 18.31 26.51 3.61
N GLU A 100 19.43 25.82 3.50
CA GLU A 100 20.76 26.36 3.74
C GLU A 100 21.38 26.89 2.45
#